data_75e29b525df81f1a705bfabc3f21c892
#
_entry.id   75e29b525df81f1a705bfabc3f21c892
#
_cell.length_a   1.000
_cell.length_b   1.000
_cell.length_c   1.000
_cell.angle_alpha   90.00
_cell.angle_beta   90.00
_cell.angle_gamma   90.00
#
_symmetry.space_group_name_H-M   'P 1'
#
loop_
_entity.id
_entity.type
_entity.pdbx_description
1 polymer ?
#
loop_
_entity_poly.entity_id
_entity_poly.type
_entity_poly.pdbx_seq_one_letter_code
_entity_poly.pdbx_strand_id
1 'polypeptide(L)'
;MEYIAKANEKELFINETNRKWIKCDETRKRDGTISRKYKILPMELADFIKSNLRYVFVKSAASEQPLIYVYTNGYYKFISDDEMKGFIKSFIPYQLRYSKDINEVLYELKTEMNFVEYEDLNNNEDIINFQDGLYNIKTNKLLPHNPDILSTIQIPANYKDIKNAPTDAPVFFDYMMTLCDGDVETLELLMQCLGVAISNIYAYRTKKALFLVGQGNTGKSQLKRLAEYLVGYNNISNIDLKKVNDKHGTASLYQKRLAGCNDMSYQRIEDMSIFKQLTGGDAIEIDFKFKNSFNFLFKGFLWFNCNKLPRFGGDTGKWVYERIMPVFCNNVIPKEKQDPMLFDKMLKEKNTILSLAIQELQKVIKNNYHFIEPAKLAEQRLIYEKENNTLLNFIEECCYVKDDTMPSLRLRRSVFKEAYDKYIKMNCNGRGKITTLDMKSLLLTYYDETYIKSNGIWYMKRILLLPEAKEELGIYEPNENIWKNI
;
A
#
# COMPACT_ATOMS: atom_id res chain seq x y z
N MET A 1 -7.48 25.36 -4.16
CA MET A 1 -8.17 26.62 -3.81
C MET A 1 -8.30 27.57 -4.98
N GLU A 2 -7.34 27.68 -5.85
CA GLU A 2 -7.47 28.40 -7.14
C GLU A 2 -8.64 27.90 -7.99
N TYR A 3 -8.96 26.60 -7.93
CA TYR A 3 -10.07 25.98 -8.68
C TYR A 3 -11.45 26.22 -8.07
N ILE A 4 -11.54 26.38 -6.75
CA ILE A 4 -12.81 26.69 -6.08
C ILE A 4 -13.18 28.15 -6.38
N ALA A 5 -12.18 29.04 -6.43
CA ALA A 5 -12.38 30.45 -6.81
C ALA A 5 -12.80 30.59 -8.27
N LYS A 6 -12.18 29.84 -9.20
CA LYS A 6 -12.49 29.94 -10.65
C LYS A 6 -13.90 29.48 -11.04
N ALA A 7 -14.48 28.52 -10.32
CA ALA A 7 -15.84 28.06 -10.59
C ALA A 7 -16.90 29.15 -10.30
N ASN A 8 -16.59 30.10 -9.39
CA ASN A 8 -17.50 31.13 -8.93
C ASN A 8 -17.02 32.57 -9.23
N GLU A 9 -15.95 32.75 -9.98
CA GLU A 9 -15.39 34.08 -10.29
C GLU A 9 -16.38 35.03 -10.95
N LYS A 10 -17.33 34.54 -11.73
CA LYS A 10 -18.35 35.37 -12.39
C LYS A 10 -19.38 35.98 -11.43
N GLU A 11 -19.66 35.36 -10.29
CA GLU A 11 -20.61 35.84 -9.27
C GLU A 11 -19.93 36.63 -8.16
N LEU A 12 -18.62 36.47 -7.97
CA LEU A 12 -17.84 37.16 -6.93
C LEU A 12 -17.51 38.64 -7.25
N PHE A 13 -17.68 39.05 -8.51
CA PHE A 13 -17.44 40.46 -8.97
C PHE A 13 -18.61 41.41 -8.78
N ILE A 14 -19.60 41.04 -7.97
CA ILE A 14 -20.60 42.03 -7.55
C ILE A 14 -19.95 42.93 -6.50
N ASN A 15 -19.96 44.25 -6.75
CA ASN A 15 -19.43 45.36 -5.95
C ASN A 15 -19.15 45.00 -4.49
N GLU A 16 -17.93 45.24 -4.01
CA GLU A 16 -17.49 44.93 -2.64
C GLU A 16 -18.40 45.39 -1.52
N THR A 17 -19.34 46.34 -1.79
CA THR A 17 -20.26 46.91 -0.85
C THR A 17 -21.66 46.27 -0.82
N ASN A 18 -22.02 45.41 -1.77
CA ASN A 18 -23.37 44.80 -1.88
C ASN A 18 -23.43 43.33 -1.48
N ARG A 19 -22.46 42.80 -0.71
CA ARG A 19 -22.43 41.43 -0.24
C ARG A 19 -23.40 41.26 0.94
N LYS A 20 -24.29 40.28 0.90
CA LYS A 20 -25.26 39.97 1.96
C LYS A 20 -24.62 39.80 3.34
N TRP A 21 -23.41 39.27 3.40
CA TRP A 21 -22.66 39.04 4.64
C TRP A 21 -21.87 40.27 5.13
N ILE A 22 -22.03 41.44 4.50
CA ILE A 22 -21.44 42.70 4.97
C ILE A 22 -22.57 43.69 5.35
N LYS A 23 -22.67 43.96 6.63
CA LYS A 23 -23.62 44.97 7.14
C LYS A 23 -22.93 46.31 7.26
N CYS A 24 -23.56 47.33 6.75
CA CYS A 24 -23.17 48.74 6.95
C CYS A 24 -24.10 49.41 7.96
N ASP A 25 -23.56 49.80 9.09
CA ASP A 25 -24.29 50.61 10.07
C ASP A 25 -23.94 52.10 9.83
N GLU A 26 -24.91 52.91 9.47
CA GLU A 26 -24.76 54.36 9.24
C GLU A 26 -25.17 55.15 10.50
N THR A 27 -24.31 56.04 10.92
CA THR A 27 -24.58 56.92 12.06
C THR A 27 -24.36 58.37 11.65
N ARG A 28 -25.38 59.22 11.81
CA ARG A 28 -25.29 60.66 11.53
C ARG A 28 -24.67 61.37 12.73
N LYS A 29 -23.53 62.00 12.53
CA LYS A 29 -22.86 62.77 13.58
C LYS A 29 -23.54 64.12 13.76
N ARG A 30 -23.26 64.80 14.90
CA ARG A 30 -23.84 66.14 15.23
C ARG A 30 -23.47 67.21 14.22
N ASP A 31 -22.38 67.08 13.49
CA ASP A 31 -21.91 67.93 12.41
C ASP A 31 -22.56 67.68 11.05
N GLY A 32 -23.51 66.70 10.99
CA GLY A 32 -24.21 66.33 9.76
C GLY A 32 -23.49 65.32 8.92
N THR A 33 -22.25 64.93 9.25
CA THR A 33 -21.49 63.91 8.52
C THR A 33 -22.04 62.50 8.81
N ILE A 34 -22.02 61.61 7.77
CA ILE A 34 -22.41 60.20 7.90
C ILE A 34 -21.17 59.38 8.17
N SER A 35 -21.13 58.74 9.33
CA SER A 35 -20.12 57.73 9.66
C SER A 35 -20.65 56.37 9.28
N ARG A 36 -19.90 55.61 8.47
CA ARG A 36 -20.23 54.25 8.05
C ARG A 36 -19.32 53.27 8.77
N LYS A 37 -19.91 52.29 9.43
CA LYS A 37 -19.19 51.20 10.08
C LYS A 37 -19.61 49.87 9.43
N TYR A 38 -18.66 49.19 8.83
CA TYR A 38 -18.90 47.90 8.23
C TYR A 38 -18.57 46.79 9.22
N LYS A 39 -19.34 45.67 9.18
CA LYS A 39 -19.09 44.46 9.94
C LYS A 39 -19.46 43.24 9.13
N ILE A 40 -18.79 42.15 9.39
CA ILE A 40 -19.11 40.84 8.82
C ILE A 40 -20.28 40.23 9.60
N LEU A 41 -21.16 39.55 8.88
CA LEU A 41 -22.19 38.66 9.41
C LEU A 41 -21.73 37.20 9.16
N PRO A 42 -21.10 36.53 10.15
CA PRO A 42 -20.47 35.23 9.94
C PRO A 42 -21.44 34.17 9.46
N MET A 43 -22.67 34.13 10.01
CA MET A 43 -23.69 33.13 9.59
C MET A 43 -24.11 33.34 8.13
N GLU A 44 -24.32 34.58 7.68
CA GLU A 44 -24.66 34.84 6.27
C GLU A 44 -23.54 34.44 5.30
N LEU A 45 -22.29 34.63 5.71
CA LEU A 45 -21.13 34.16 4.93
C LEU A 45 -21.04 32.66 4.94
N ALA A 46 -21.29 32.01 6.08
CA ALA A 46 -21.32 30.55 6.17
C ALA A 46 -22.40 29.96 5.24
N ASP A 47 -23.62 30.53 5.27
CA ASP A 47 -24.74 30.09 4.42
C ASP A 47 -24.45 30.30 2.93
N PHE A 48 -23.79 31.42 2.59
CA PHE A 48 -23.31 31.59 1.22
C PHE A 48 -22.31 30.54 0.80
N ILE A 49 -21.31 30.22 1.63
CA ILE A 49 -20.32 29.20 1.35
C ILE A 49 -21.00 27.83 1.23
N LYS A 50 -21.90 27.46 2.14
CA LYS A 50 -22.66 26.22 2.12
C LYS A 50 -23.46 26.05 0.83
N SER A 51 -24.09 27.11 0.36
CA SER A 51 -24.91 27.10 -0.86
C SER A 51 -24.08 26.96 -2.14
N ASN A 52 -22.78 27.32 -2.12
CA ASN A 52 -21.93 27.39 -3.29
C ASN A 52 -20.74 26.41 -3.27
N LEU A 53 -20.51 25.73 -2.15
CA LEU A 53 -19.41 24.80 -1.98
C LEU A 53 -19.94 23.42 -1.58
N ARG A 54 -19.65 22.40 -2.38
CA ARG A 54 -19.93 21.03 -1.99
C ARG A 54 -18.79 20.47 -1.16
N TYR A 55 -19.07 20.12 0.08
CA TYR A 55 -18.11 19.58 1.02
C TYR A 55 -18.73 18.54 1.94
N VAL A 56 -17.90 17.70 2.53
CA VAL A 56 -18.28 16.72 3.54
C VAL A 56 -17.31 16.79 4.72
N PHE A 57 -17.82 16.44 5.89
CA PHE A 57 -17.01 16.20 7.07
C PHE A 57 -16.84 14.72 7.27
N VAL A 58 -15.57 14.29 7.26
CA VAL A 58 -15.24 12.89 7.50
C VAL A 58 -14.99 12.70 8.97
N LYS A 59 -15.82 11.88 9.60
CA LYS A 59 -15.63 11.37 10.95
C LYS A 59 -14.80 10.11 10.89
N SER A 60 -13.92 9.97 11.87
CA SER A 60 -13.32 8.71 12.25
C SER A 60 -13.75 8.44 13.68
N ALA A 61 -14.02 7.19 14.01
CA ALA A 61 -14.49 6.77 15.34
C ALA A 61 -13.59 7.25 16.51
N ALA A 62 -12.37 7.68 16.22
CA ALA A 62 -11.38 8.12 17.19
C ALA A 62 -10.98 9.61 17.07
N SER A 63 -11.52 10.37 16.10
CA SER A 63 -11.17 11.80 15.95
C SER A 63 -12.29 12.68 16.45
N GLU A 64 -12.03 13.45 17.52
CA GLU A 64 -12.96 14.48 18.02
C GLU A 64 -13.17 15.61 17.01
N GLN A 65 -12.26 15.80 16.07
CA GLN A 65 -12.35 16.84 15.05
C GLN A 65 -12.50 16.24 13.66
N PRO A 66 -13.64 16.47 13.00
CA PRO A 66 -13.85 15.98 11.64
C PRO A 66 -12.90 16.64 10.65
N LEU A 67 -12.51 15.85 9.64
CA LEU A 67 -11.69 16.31 8.53
C LEU A 67 -12.57 16.89 7.43
N ILE A 68 -12.17 18.05 6.87
CA ILE A 68 -12.94 18.72 5.81
C ILE A 68 -12.47 18.23 4.44
N TYR A 69 -13.41 17.77 3.63
CA TYR A 69 -13.18 17.43 2.24
C TYR A 69 -14.08 18.24 1.33
N VAL A 70 -13.48 18.89 0.34
CA VAL A 70 -14.19 19.74 -0.62
C VAL A 70 -14.19 19.06 -1.98
N TYR A 71 -15.38 18.96 -2.59
CA TYR A 71 -15.53 18.44 -3.95
C TYR A 71 -15.03 19.45 -4.97
N THR A 72 -14.07 19.03 -5.80
CA THR A 72 -13.48 19.85 -6.85
C THR A 72 -12.96 18.96 -7.96
N ASN A 73 -13.15 19.35 -9.22
CA ASN A 73 -12.66 18.63 -10.40
C ASN A 73 -13.00 17.11 -10.41
N GLY A 74 -14.18 16.76 -9.87
CA GLY A 74 -14.66 15.38 -9.92
C GLY A 74 -14.21 14.49 -8.75
N TYR A 75 -13.56 15.02 -7.71
CA TYR A 75 -13.17 14.27 -6.52
C TYR A 75 -13.17 15.12 -5.26
N TYR A 76 -13.11 14.49 -4.10
CA TYR A 76 -13.02 15.15 -2.80
C TYR A 76 -11.57 15.34 -2.37
N LYS A 77 -11.15 16.58 -2.20
CA LYS A 77 -9.82 16.95 -1.73
C LYS A 77 -9.85 17.30 -0.26
N PHE A 78 -8.96 16.72 0.53
CA PHE A 78 -8.74 17.13 1.91
C PHE A 78 -8.27 18.59 1.97
N ILE A 79 -8.87 19.37 2.84
CA ILE A 79 -8.56 20.78 3.11
C ILE A 79 -8.29 20.94 4.60
N SER A 80 -7.14 21.49 4.96
CA SER A 80 -6.83 21.84 6.34
C SER A 80 -7.67 23.03 6.83
N ASP A 81 -7.81 23.17 8.15
CA ASP A 81 -8.50 24.31 8.75
C ASP A 81 -7.89 25.64 8.29
N ASP A 82 -6.56 25.71 8.17
CA ASP A 82 -5.87 26.94 7.73
C ASP A 82 -6.13 27.25 6.26
N GLU A 83 -6.20 26.23 5.41
CA GLU A 83 -6.60 26.39 4.00
C GLU A 83 -8.05 26.86 3.90
N MET A 84 -8.97 26.30 4.71
CA MET A 84 -10.37 26.73 4.76
C MET A 84 -10.50 28.16 5.27
N LYS A 85 -9.75 28.55 6.31
CA LYS A 85 -9.68 29.95 6.77
C LYS A 85 -9.14 30.88 5.67
N GLY A 86 -8.14 30.44 4.92
CA GLY A 86 -7.64 31.18 3.75
C GLY A 86 -8.71 31.38 2.69
N PHE A 87 -9.52 30.34 2.43
CA PHE A 87 -10.67 30.42 1.54
C PHE A 87 -11.74 31.38 2.05
N ILE A 88 -12.14 31.30 3.34
CA ILE A 88 -13.08 32.22 3.96
C ILE A 88 -12.59 33.70 3.84
N LYS A 89 -11.30 33.93 4.09
CA LYS A 89 -10.69 35.25 3.95
C LYS A 89 -10.85 35.86 2.55
N SER A 90 -10.92 35.04 1.49
CA SER A 90 -11.08 35.53 0.12
C SER A 90 -12.42 36.24 -0.12
N PHE A 91 -13.44 35.98 0.70
CA PHE A 91 -14.76 36.62 0.64
C PHE A 91 -14.86 37.89 1.48
N ILE A 92 -13.84 38.17 2.29
CA ILE A 92 -13.86 39.28 3.28
C ILE A 92 -12.88 40.35 2.80
N PRO A 93 -13.33 41.64 2.69
CA PRO A 93 -12.45 42.75 2.42
C PRO A 93 -11.32 42.84 3.45
N TYR A 94 -10.13 43.25 3.02
CA TYR A 94 -8.92 43.21 3.86
C TYR A 94 -9.11 43.87 5.22
N GLN A 95 -9.78 45.04 5.25
CA GLN A 95 -10.00 45.84 6.46
C GLN A 95 -10.94 45.18 7.47
N LEU A 96 -11.72 44.17 7.06
CA LEU A 96 -12.71 43.45 7.88
C LEU A 96 -12.27 42.04 8.26
N ARG A 97 -11.04 41.63 7.96
CA ARG A 97 -10.50 40.26 8.20
C ARG A 97 -10.14 40.04 9.66
N TYR A 98 -11.11 40.02 10.55
CA TYR A 98 -10.89 39.72 11.96
C TYR A 98 -10.89 38.20 12.17
N SER A 99 -9.91 37.71 12.95
CA SER A 99 -9.76 36.25 13.24
C SER A 99 -11.01 35.68 13.93
N LYS A 100 -11.71 36.46 14.74
CA LYS A 100 -12.95 36.06 15.40
C LYS A 100 -14.00 35.65 14.37
N ASP A 101 -14.30 36.53 13.41
CA ASP A 101 -15.37 36.32 12.43
C ASP A 101 -15.01 35.13 11.50
N ILE A 102 -13.73 35.00 11.13
CA ILE A 102 -13.25 33.87 10.31
C ILE A 102 -13.40 32.54 11.06
N ASN A 103 -13.05 32.49 12.34
CA ASN A 103 -13.20 31.29 13.16
C ASN A 103 -14.68 30.94 13.38
N GLU A 104 -15.55 31.95 13.53
CA GLU A 104 -16.98 31.75 13.67
C GLU A 104 -17.60 31.17 12.39
N VAL A 105 -17.23 31.67 11.20
CA VAL A 105 -17.64 31.07 9.92
C VAL A 105 -17.16 29.61 9.82
N LEU A 106 -15.90 29.36 10.18
CA LEU A 106 -15.39 27.99 10.14
C LEU A 106 -16.11 27.06 11.12
N TYR A 107 -16.45 27.57 12.30
CA TYR A 107 -17.23 26.84 13.30
C TYR A 107 -18.63 26.48 12.76
N GLU A 108 -19.33 27.45 12.19
CA GLU A 108 -20.65 27.24 11.57
C GLU A 108 -20.62 26.23 10.43
N LEU A 109 -19.55 26.24 9.61
CA LEU A 109 -19.36 25.24 8.57
C LEU A 109 -19.17 23.83 9.16
N LYS A 110 -18.46 23.71 10.31
CA LYS A 110 -18.13 22.42 10.95
C LYS A 110 -19.28 21.85 11.79
N THR A 111 -20.20 22.64 12.25
CA THR A 111 -21.30 22.21 13.11
C THR A 111 -22.52 21.70 12.32
N GLU A 112 -22.50 21.83 11.01
CA GLU A 112 -23.56 21.30 10.15
C GLU A 112 -23.45 19.76 9.98
N MET A 113 -24.61 19.10 9.91
CA MET A 113 -24.72 17.62 9.95
C MET A 113 -24.39 16.92 8.61
N ASN A 114 -23.38 17.37 7.87
CA ASN A 114 -22.98 16.73 6.61
C ASN A 114 -21.82 15.77 6.83
N PHE A 115 -22.00 14.83 7.76
CA PHE A 115 -20.99 13.87 8.15
C PHE A 115 -21.06 12.62 7.31
N VAL A 116 -19.89 12.12 6.92
CA VAL A 116 -19.67 10.80 6.31
C VAL A 116 -18.64 10.05 7.13
N GLU A 117 -18.77 8.74 7.18
CA GLU A 117 -17.79 7.91 7.85
C GLU A 117 -16.55 7.74 6.95
N TYR A 118 -15.39 7.52 7.56
CA TYR A 118 -14.15 7.31 6.83
C TYR A 118 -14.24 6.14 5.84
N GLU A 119 -14.95 5.09 6.23
CA GLU A 119 -15.16 3.85 5.46
C GLU A 119 -15.91 4.10 4.15
N ASP A 120 -16.73 5.16 4.09
CA ASP A 120 -17.49 5.54 2.89
C ASP A 120 -16.61 6.14 1.80
N LEU A 121 -15.41 6.64 2.16
CA LEU A 121 -14.47 7.17 1.19
C LEU A 121 -13.87 6.05 0.34
N ASN A 122 -13.90 6.24 -0.98
CA ASN A 122 -13.37 5.28 -1.95
C ASN A 122 -13.90 3.84 -1.74
N ASN A 123 -15.16 3.70 -1.33
CA ASN A 123 -15.76 2.40 -1.03
C ASN A 123 -16.26 1.65 -2.27
N ASN A 124 -16.25 2.27 -3.44
CA ASN A 124 -16.68 1.64 -4.68
C ASN A 124 -15.47 1.07 -5.43
N GLU A 125 -15.24 -0.24 -5.30
CA GLU A 125 -14.14 -0.95 -5.97
C GLU A 125 -14.33 -1.08 -7.49
N ASP A 126 -15.54 -0.89 -7.98
CA ASP A 126 -15.85 -0.99 -9.42
C ASP A 126 -15.53 0.28 -10.19
N ILE A 127 -15.16 1.36 -9.50
CA ILE A 127 -14.93 2.67 -10.10
C ILE A 127 -13.46 3.06 -10.04
N ILE A 128 -12.93 3.48 -11.20
CA ILE A 128 -11.69 4.25 -11.29
C ILE A 128 -12.07 5.69 -11.64
N ASN A 129 -11.68 6.65 -10.82
CA ASN A 129 -11.93 8.06 -11.06
C ASN A 129 -10.81 8.63 -11.94
N PHE A 130 -11.14 8.98 -13.19
CA PHE A 130 -10.26 9.70 -14.11
C PHE A 130 -10.62 11.18 -14.16
N GLN A 131 -9.79 12.01 -14.81
CA GLN A 131 -10.02 13.46 -14.91
C GLN A 131 -11.28 13.82 -15.70
N ASP A 132 -11.73 12.96 -16.60
CA ASP A 132 -12.89 13.18 -17.46
C ASP A 132 -14.13 12.36 -17.07
N GLY A 133 -14.10 11.63 -15.94
CA GLY A 133 -15.25 10.88 -15.44
C GLY A 133 -14.89 9.66 -14.60
N LEU A 134 -15.94 8.92 -14.25
CA LEU A 134 -15.90 7.72 -13.43
C LEU A 134 -15.98 6.49 -14.34
N TYR A 135 -14.88 5.79 -14.53
CA TYR A 135 -14.86 4.55 -15.31
C TYR A 135 -15.33 3.38 -14.45
N ASN A 136 -16.40 2.73 -14.88
CA ASN A 136 -16.90 1.52 -14.26
C ASN A 136 -16.26 0.28 -14.90
N ILE A 137 -15.47 -0.45 -14.13
CA ILE A 137 -14.68 -1.60 -14.59
C ILE A 137 -15.56 -2.75 -15.05
N LYS A 138 -16.70 -2.99 -14.38
CA LYS A 138 -17.62 -4.10 -14.72
C LYS A 138 -18.39 -3.88 -16.01
N THR A 139 -18.82 -2.64 -16.24
CA THR A 139 -19.63 -2.30 -17.40
C THR A 139 -18.83 -1.74 -18.57
N ASN A 140 -17.54 -1.45 -18.37
CA ASN A 140 -16.65 -0.79 -19.33
C ASN A 140 -17.18 0.57 -19.84
N LYS A 141 -17.89 1.30 -18.98
CA LYS A 141 -18.48 2.61 -19.32
C LYS A 141 -17.86 3.73 -18.51
N LEU A 142 -17.64 4.85 -19.19
CA LEU A 142 -17.32 6.11 -18.54
C LEU A 142 -18.62 6.83 -18.17
N LEU A 143 -18.79 7.12 -16.89
CA LEU A 143 -19.90 7.86 -16.32
C LEU A 143 -19.47 9.30 -16.03
N PRO A 144 -20.38 10.28 -16.01
CA PRO A 144 -20.04 11.62 -15.54
C PRO A 144 -19.61 11.59 -14.08
N HIS A 145 -18.80 12.57 -13.67
CA HIS A 145 -18.47 12.74 -12.26
C HIS A 145 -19.75 12.95 -11.43
N ASN A 146 -19.81 12.29 -10.30
CA ASN A 146 -20.92 12.39 -9.34
C ASN A 146 -20.38 12.63 -7.93
N PRO A 147 -20.74 13.76 -7.27
CA PRO A 147 -20.30 14.07 -5.93
C PRO A 147 -20.87 13.11 -4.85
N ASP A 148 -21.90 12.33 -5.16
CA ASP A 148 -22.41 11.31 -4.24
C ASP A 148 -21.49 10.09 -4.16
N ILE A 149 -20.57 9.94 -5.11
CA ILE A 149 -19.46 8.98 -5.04
C ILE A 149 -18.29 9.67 -4.34
N LEU A 150 -18.06 9.28 -3.08
CA LEU A 150 -17.06 9.89 -2.20
C LEU A 150 -15.63 9.50 -2.59
N SER A 151 -15.24 9.82 -3.82
CA SER A 151 -13.89 9.52 -4.32
C SER A 151 -12.90 10.61 -3.87
N THR A 152 -11.84 10.24 -3.19
CA THR A 152 -10.73 11.12 -2.82
C THR A 152 -9.48 10.87 -3.65
N ILE A 153 -9.50 9.85 -4.50
CA ILE A 153 -8.41 9.45 -5.39
C ILE A 153 -8.85 9.68 -6.83
N GLN A 154 -8.05 10.40 -7.59
CA GLN A 154 -8.25 10.61 -9.02
C GLN A 154 -6.96 10.28 -9.77
N ILE A 155 -7.06 9.44 -10.78
CA ILE A 155 -5.95 9.10 -11.69
C ILE A 155 -5.74 10.27 -12.66
N PRO A 156 -4.50 10.80 -12.79
CA PRO A 156 -4.22 12.00 -13.60
C PRO A 156 -4.16 11.71 -15.10
N ALA A 157 -5.25 11.17 -15.63
CA ALA A 157 -5.42 10.85 -17.05
C ALA A 157 -6.89 10.98 -17.44
N ASN A 158 -7.16 11.16 -18.75
CA ASN A 158 -8.51 11.10 -19.31
C ASN A 158 -8.78 9.69 -19.86
N TYR A 159 -9.88 9.08 -19.45
CA TYR A 159 -10.25 7.76 -19.96
C TYR A 159 -10.51 7.76 -21.47
N LYS A 160 -11.05 8.85 -22.03
CA LYS A 160 -11.24 8.98 -23.48
C LYS A 160 -9.94 8.84 -24.26
N ASP A 161 -8.85 9.41 -23.74
CA ASP A 161 -7.52 9.30 -24.36
C ASP A 161 -6.96 7.88 -24.24
N ILE A 162 -7.22 7.22 -23.09
CA ILE A 162 -6.84 5.82 -22.84
C ILE A 162 -7.58 4.87 -23.80
N LYS A 163 -8.89 5.07 -23.98
CA LYS A 163 -9.71 4.26 -24.86
C LYS A 163 -9.30 4.37 -26.34
N ASN A 164 -8.84 5.54 -26.75
CA ASN A 164 -8.43 5.84 -28.11
C ASN A 164 -6.91 5.73 -28.32
N ALA A 165 -6.18 5.23 -27.33
CA ALA A 165 -4.73 5.06 -27.41
C ALA A 165 -4.36 4.01 -28.47
N PRO A 166 -3.16 4.10 -29.07
CA PRO A 166 -2.60 3.03 -29.89
C PRO A 166 -2.59 1.69 -29.14
N THR A 167 -2.62 0.59 -29.88
CA THR A 167 -2.60 -0.76 -29.28
C THR A 167 -1.20 -1.21 -28.88
N ASP A 168 -0.17 -0.56 -29.39
CA ASP A 168 1.24 -0.87 -29.19
C ASP A 168 1.95 0.23 -28.41
N ALA A 169 2.87 -0.20 -27.55
CA ALA A 169 3.76 0.63 -26.76
C ALA A 169 5.19 0.07 -26.83
N PRO A 170 5.86 0.24 -27.99
CA PRO A 170 7.10 -0.49 -28.27
C PRO A 170 8.23 -0.16 -27.29
N VAL A 171 8.37 1.10 -26.88
CA VAL A 171 9.40 1.49 -25.91
C VAL A 171 9.16 0.84 -24.55
N PHE A 172 7.90 0.84 -24.10
CA PHE A 172 7.51 0.23 -22.85
C PHE A 172 7.67 -1.30 -22.90
N PHE A 173 7.24 -1.95 -23.97
CA PHE A 173 7.37 -3.40 -24.10
C PHE A 173 8.83 -3.86 -24.15
N ASP A 174 9.69 -3.18 -24.92
CA ASP A 174 11.13 -3.48 -24.97
C ASP A 174 11.78 -3.35 -23.59
N TYR A 175 11.45 -2.26 -22.88
CA TYR A 175 11.87 -2.06 -21.51
C TYR A 175 11.36 -3.18 -20.57
N MET A 176 10.08 -3.55 -20.64
CA MET A 176 9.49 -4.58 -19.79
C MET A 176 10.08 -5.97 -20.09
N MET A 177 10.30 -6.33 -21.35
CA MET A 177 10.97 -7.57 -21.72
C MET A 177 12.40 -7.65 -21.18
N THR A 178 13.12 -6.52 -21.20
CA THR A 178 14.44 -6.41 -20.60
C THR A 178 14.40 -6.58 -19.07
N LEU A 179 13.44 -5.93 -18.40
CA LEU A 179 13.26 -6.00 -16.96
C LEU A 179 12.87 -7.41 -16.48
N CYS A 180 11.99 -8.08 -17.23
CA CYS A 180 11.47 -9.41 -16.91
C CYS A 180 12.36 -10.55 -17.45
N ASP A 181 13.52 -10.25 -18.03
CA ASP A 181 14.44 -11.24 -18.59
C ASP A 181 13.75 -12.14 -19.64
N GLY A 182 12.92 -11.52 -20.50
CA GLY A 182 12.17 -12.19 -21.57
C GLY A 182 10.92 -12.95 -21.11
N ASP A 183 10.62 -13.00 -19.82
CA ASP A 183 9.49 -13.75 -19.29
C ASP A 183 8.17 -12.94 -19.41
N VAL A 184 7.31 -13.40 -20.31
CA VAL A 184 6.01 -12.76 -20.61
C VAL A 184 5.03 -12.91 -19.45
N GLU A 185 5.06 -14.00 -18.70
CA GLU A 185 4.16 -14.19 -17.55
C GLU A 185 4.52 -13.22 -16.41
N THR A 186 5.80 -12.97 -16.17
CA THR A 186 6.26 -11.94 -15.22
C THR A 186 5.85 -10.53 -15.69
N LEU A 187 5.93 -10.25 -17.00
CA LEU A 187 5.43 -8.99 -17.56
C LEU A 187 3.92 -8.83 -17.28
N GLU A 188 3.13 -9.86 -17.54
CA GLU A 188 1.67 -9.87 -17.30
C GLU A 188 1.38 -9.63 -15.81
N LEU A 189 2.09 -10.30 -14.90
CA LEU A 189 1.99 -10.07 -13.45
C LEU A 189 2.24 -8.61 -13.08
N LEU A 190 3.30 -7.99 -13.62
CA LEU A 190 3.63 -6.60 -13.31
C LEU A 190 2.55 -5.64 -13.84
N MET A 191 1.96 -5.94 -15.01
CA MET A 191 0.82 -5.17 -15.54
C MET A 191 -0.44 -5.34 -14.68
N GLN A 192 -0.69 -6.54 -14.15
CA GLN A 192 -1.76 -6.78 -13.17
C GLN A 192 -1.54 -5.97 -11.88
N CYS A 193 -0.30 -5.91 -11.38
CA CYS A 193 0.05 -5.08 -10.22
C CYS A 193 -0.20 -3.58 -10.51
N LEU A 194 0.16 -3.10 -11.70
CA LEU A 194 -0.12 -1.73 -12.11
C LEU A 194 -1.63 -1.47 -12.20
N GLY A 195 -2.39 -2.40 -12.75
CA GLY A 195 -3.86 -2.34 -12.81
C GLY A 195 -4.50 -2.23 -11.43
N VAL A 196 -4.05 -3.04 -10.47
CA VAL A 196 -4.51 -2.95 -9.08
C VAL A 196 -4.11 -1.61 -8.45
N ALA A 197 -2.90 -1.12 -8.71
CA ALA A 197 -2.41 0.15 -8.16
C ALA A 197 -3.22 1.37 -8.61
N ILE A 198 -3.74 1.40 -9.84
CA ILE A 198 -4.57 2.50 -10.37
C ILE A 198 -6.06 2.36 -10.02
N SER A 199 -6.50 1.24 -9.45
CA SER A 199 -7.90 0.94 -9.16
C SER A 199 -8.26 1.22 -7.70
N ASN A 200 -9.52 1.04 -7.32
CA ASN A 200 -9.97 1.08 -5.93
C ASN A 200 -10.06 -0.30 -5.27
N ILE A 201 -9.52 -1.35 -5.90
CA ILE A 201 -9.50 -2.69 -5.30
C ILE A 201 -8.71 -2.66 -3.99
N TYR A 202 -9.31 -3.18 -2.94
CA TYR A 202 -8.72 -3.17 -1.61
C TYR A 202 -7.57 -4.19 -1.50
N ALA A 203 -6.52 -3.81 -0.79
CA ALA A 203 -5.34 -4.67 -0.57
C ALA A 203 -5.71 -6.07 -0.05
N TYR A 204 -6.72 -6.18 0.82
CA TYR A 204 -7.13 -7.47 1.38
C TYR A 204 -7.76 -8.43 0.36
N ARG A 205 -8.24 -7.94 -0.78
CA ARG A 205 -8.75 -8.78 -1.86
C ARG A 205 -7.63 -9.62 -2.46
N THR A 206 -6.52 -8.98 -2.75
CA THR A 206 -5.36 -9.66 -3.36
C THR A 206 -4.42 -10.26 -2.32
N LYS A 207 -4.37 -9.69 -1.11
CA LYS A 207 -3.48 -10.07 0.01
C LYS A 207 -2.00 -10.13 -0.36
N LYS A 208 -1.56 -9.34 -1.35
CA LYS A 208 -0.22 -9.38 -1.91
C LYS A 208 0.49 -8.03 -1.83
N ALA A 209 1.80 -8.08 -1.73
CA ALA A 209 2.71 -6.95 -1.88
C ALA A 209 3.78 -7.30 -2.90
N LEU A 210 4.10 -6.37 -3.81
CA LEU A 210 5.12 -6.57 -4.84
C LEU A 210 6.50 -6.14 -4.31
N PHE A 211 7.49 -7.00 -4.53
CA PHE A 211 8.91 -6.72 -4.27
C PHE A 211 9.71 -6.92 -5.56
N LEU A 212 10.20 -5.82 -6.15
CA LEU A 212 11.17 -5.91 -7.24
C LEU A 212 12.57 -6.03 -6.64
N VAL A 213 13.22 -7.13 -6.90
CA VAL A 213 14.50 -7.51 -6.30
C VAL A 213 15.60 -7.54 -7.35
N GLY A 214 16.78 -7.02 -7.06
CA GLY A 214 17.93 -7.12 -7.95
C GLY A 214 18.94 -6.01 -7.72
N GLN A 215 20.10 -6.13 -8.33
CA GLN A 215 21.16 -5.15 -8.23
C GLN A 215 20.77 -3.79 -8.82
N GLY A 216 21.62 -2.78 -8.63
CA GLY A 216 21.47 -1.49 -9.32
C GLY A 216 21.47 -1.63 -10.84
N ASN A 217 20.90 -0.66 -11.54
CA ASN A 217 20.88 -0.57 -13.01
C ASN A 217 20.09 -1.70 -13.73
N THR A 218 19.14 -2.32 -13.07
CA THR A 218 18.24 -3.31 -13.71
C THR A 218 16.92 -2.71 -14.21
N GLY A 219 16.68 -1.43 -13.96
CA GLY A 219 15.46 -0.74 -14.41
C GLY A 219 14.31 -0.69 -13.37
N LYS A 220 14.36 -1.43 -12.26
CA LYS A 220 13.29 -1.49 -11.23
C LYS A 220 12.72 -0.11 -10.84
N SER A 221 13.59 0.86 -10.62
CA SER A 221 13.19 2.22 -10.20
C SER A 221 12.42 2.97 -11.29
N GLN A 222 12.67 2.67 -12.57
CA GLN A 222 11.94 3.28 -13.69
C GLN A 222 10.48 2.79 -13.71
N LEU A 223 10.26 1.47 -13.50
CA LEU A 223 8.90 0.93 -13.46
C LEU A 223 8.10 1.50 -12.28
N LYS A 224 8.72 1.54 -11.08
CA LYS A 224 8.02 2.11 -9.92
C LYS A 224 7.74 3.61 -10.10
N ARG A 225 8.70 4.37 -10.65
CA ARG A 225 8.51 5.79 -10.98
C ARG A 225 7.36 5.98 -11.98
N LEU A 226 7.25 5.10 -12.99
CA LEU A 226 6.14 5.12 -13.93
C LEU A 226 4.80 4.82 -13.23
N ALA A 227 4.75 3.79 -12.38
CA ALA A 227 3.56 3.48 -11.59
C ALA A 227 3.15 4.66 -10.69
N GLU A 228 4.09 5.30 -10.00
CA GLU A 228 3.87 6.49 -9.18
C GLU A 228 3.29 7.67 -9.98
N TYR A 229 3.82 7.89 -11.20
CA TYR A 229 3.31 8.92 -12.10
C TYR A 229 1.87 8.62 -12.55
N LEU A 230 1.61 7.37 -12.95
CA LEU A 230 0.29 6.95 -13.45
C LEU A 230 -0.77 6.95 -12.34
N VAL A 231 -0.42 6.56 -11.12
CA VAL A 231 -1.31 6.63 -9.94
C VAL A 231 -1.53 8.09 -9.51
N GLY A 232 -0.55 8.95 -9.74
CA GLY A 232 -0.54 10.36 -9.34
C GLY A 232 0.15 10.59 -8.01
N TYR A 233 1.06 11.54 -7.96
CA TYR A 233 1.92 11.81 -6.81
C TYR A 233 1.16 12.14 -5.50
N ASN A 234 -0.05 12.67 -5.59
CA ASN A 234 -0.89 12.91 -4.41
C ASN A 234 -1.43 11.61 -3.79
N ASN A 235 -1.48 10.53 -4.56
CA ASN A 235 -2.07 9.25 -4.17
C ASN A 235 -1.03 8.23 -3.70
N ILE A 236 0.24 8.62 -3.57
CA ILE A 236 1.33 7.72 -3.19
C ILE A 236 1.92 8.05 -1.81
N SER A 237 2.53 7.04 -1.19
CA SER A 237 3.36 7.19 0.01
C SER A 237 4.72 6.54 -0.23
N ASN A 238 5.79 7.32 -0.10
CA ASN A 238 7.14 6.79 -0.14
C ASN A 238 7.58 6.39 1.27
N ILE A 239 7.41 5.11 1.61
CA ILE A 239 7.70 4.59 2.94
C ILE A 239 8.45 3.25 2.86
N ASP A 240 9.50 3.12 3.66
CA ASP A 240 10.20 1.85 3.89
C ASP A 240 9.38 0.96 4.85
N LEU A 241 9.41 -0.35 4.63
CA LEU A 241 8.65 -1.32 5.42
C LEU A 241 9.01 -1.29 6.92
N LYS A 242 10.27 -0.95 7.28
CA LYS A 242 10.66 -0.77 8.68
C LYS A 242 10.01 0.47 9.29
N LYS A 243 9.99 1.58 8.52
CA LYS A 243 9.41 2.84 9.01
C LYS A 243 7.91 2.77 9.23
N VAL A 244 7.22 1.83 8.59
CA VAL A 244 5.79 1.60 8.84
C VAL A 244 5.54 1.20 10.31
N ASN A 245 6.48 0.50 10.93
CA ASN A 245 6.40 0.11 12.34
C ASN A 245 6.79 1.22 13.34
N ASP A 246 7.30 2.37 12.85
CA ASP A 246 7.61 3.51 13.71
C ASP A 246 6.32 4.20 14.18
N LYS A 247 6.35 4.84 15.34
CA LYS A 247 5.19 5.47 16.01
C LYS A 247 4.30 6.31 15.10
N HIS A 248 4.87 7.03 14.11
CA HIS A 248 4.14 7.86 13.17
C HIS A 248 4.22 7.35 11.74
N GLY A 249 4.71 6.13 11.53
CA GLY A 249 4.97 5.58 10.20
C GLY A 249 3.69 5.39 9.39
N THR A 250 2.66 4.88 10.04
CA THR A 250 1.35 4.62 9.42
C THR A 250 0.64 5.87 8.92
N ALA A 251 0.94 7.05 9.50
CA ALA A 251 0.30 8.31 9.10
C ALA A 251 0.50 8.67 7.62
N SER A 252 1.64 8.30 7.05
CA SER A 252 1.94 8.54 5.63
C SER A 252 1.10 7.68 4.67
N LEU A 253 0.46 6.62 5.16
CA LEU A 253 -0.39 5.70 4.39
C LEU A 253 -1.83 6.20 4.24
N TYR A 254 -2.20 7.21 5.03
CA TYR A 254 -3.56 7.72 5.05
C TYR A 254 -3.99 8.20 3.66
N GLN A 255 -5.07 7.62 3.16
CA GLN A 255 -5.63 7.89 1.83
C GLN A 255 -4.64 7.75 0.66
N LYS A 256 -3.67 6.87 0.79
CA LYS A 256 -2.76 6.55 -0.29
C LYS A 256 -3.18 5.29 -1.02
N ARG A 257 -2.99 5.31 -2.33
CA ARG A 257 -3.34 4.20 -3.22
C ARG A 257 -2.17 3.27 -3.50
N LEU A 258 -0.96 3.85 -3.56
CA LEU A 258 0.27 3.12 -3.75
C LEU A 258 1.26 3.50 -2.64
N ALA A 259 1.79 2.52 -1.93
CA ALA A 259 2.77 2.75 -0.87
C ALA A 259 3.99 1.84 -1.01
N GLY A 260 5.16 2.34 -0.60
CA GLY A 260 6.43 1.64 -0.65
C GLY A 260 7.57 2.55 -1.06
N CYS A 261 8.76 2.01 -1.27
CA CYS A 261 9.95 2.81 -1.60
C CYS A 261 10.75 2.23 -2.79
N ASN A 262 11.58 3.08 -3.39
CA ASN A 262 12.42 2.74 -4.54
C ASN A 262 13.75 2.09 -4.16
N ASP A 263 14.16 2.19 -2.91
CA ASP A 263 15.40 1.58 -2.40
C ASP A 263 15.19 1.20 -0.93
N MET A 264 14.61 0.02 -0.74
CA MET A 264 14.45 -0.55 0.58
C MET A 264 15.79 -1.15 1.02
N SER A 265 16.30 -0.67 2.15
CA SER A 265 17.55 -1.19 2.70
C SER A 265 17.41 -2.65 3.12
N TYR A 266 18.48 -3.45 2.88
CA TYR A 266 18.53 -4.81 3.41
C TYR A 266 18.57 -4.80 4.93
N GLN A 267 17.55 -5.39 5.55
CA GLN A 267 17.42 -5.40 6.99
C GLN A 267 16.59 -6.60 7.45
N ARG A 268 16.70 -6.92 8.72
CA ARG A 268 15.80 -7.86 9.38
C ARG A 268 14.61 -7.09 9.95
N ILE A 269 13.42 -7.55 9.63
CA ILE A 269 12.15 -7.02 10.15
C ILE A 269 11.64 -8.01 11.18
N GLU A 270 11.71 -7.63 12.46
CA GLU A 270 11.34 -8.52 13.57
C GLU A 270 9.83 -8.59 13.77
N ASP A 271 9.13 -7.48 13.52
CA ASP A 271 7.68 -7.39 13.67
C ASP A 271 7.01 -7.22 12.32
N MET A 272 6.18 -8.18 11.97
CA MET A 272 5.40 -8.22 10.72
C MET A 272 3.92 -7.90 10.95
N SER A 273 3.52 -7.49 12.15
CA SER A 273 2.13 -7.25 12.52
C SER A 273 1.47 -6.20 11.63
N ILE A 274 2.13 -5.05 11.42
CA ILE A 274 1.61 -3.98 10.56
C ILE A 274 1.55 -4.42 9.09
N PHE A 275 2.57 -5.12 8.58
CA PHE A 275 2.52 -5.66 7.21
C PHE A 275 1.36 -6.63 7.02
N LYS A 276 1.11 -7.47 8.03
CA LYS A 276 -0.01 -8.41 8.06
C LYS A 276 -1.36 -7.68 8.03
N GLN A 277 -1.50 -6.64 8.84
CA GLN A 277 -2.70 -5.80 8.87
C GLN A 277 -2.91 -5.08 7.52
N LEU A 278 -1.87 -4.43 6.96
CA LEU A 278 -1.94 -3.72 5.69
C LEU A 278 -2.37 -4.62 4.53
N THR A 279 -1.86 -5.85 4.47
CA THR A 279 -2.18 -6.82 3.42
C THR A 279 -3.42 -7.65 3.74
N GLY A 280 -3.83 -7.73 5.01
CA GLY A 280 -4.97 -8.50 5.50
C GLY A 280 -6.28 -7.74 5.47
N GLY A 281 -6.23 -6.40 5.46
CA GLY A 281 -7.41 -5.55 5.56
C GLY A 281 -7.88 -5.35 7.00
N ASP A 282 -6.95 -5.45 7.96
CA ASP A 282 -7.22 -5.08 9.34
C ASP A 282 -7.04 -3.58 9.51
N ALA A 283 -7.80 -3.00 10.45
CA ALA A 283 -7.63 -1.60 10.82
C ALA A 283 -6.27 -1.39 11.49
N ILE A 284 -5.58 -0.33 11.09
CA ILE A 284 -4.31 0.10 11.68
C ILE A 284 -4.46 1.47 12.34
N GLU A 285 -3.73 1.67 13.43
CA GLU A 285 -3.71 2.95 14.12
C GLU A 285 -2.84 3.96 13.37
N ILE A 286 -3.39 5.18 13.19
CA ILE A 286 -2.64 6.35 12.72
C ILE A 286 -2.39 7.27 13.90
N ASP A 287 -1.15 7.70 14.05
CA ASP A 287 -0.74 8.71 15.01
C ASP A 287 -0.18 9.94 14.26
N PHE A 288 -1.04 10.93 14.03
CA PHE A 288 -0.59 12.22 13.50
C PHE A 288 0.02 13.08 14.62
N LYS A 289 1.13 13.75 14.34
CA LYS A 289 1.72 14.70 15.27
C LYS A 289 0.66 15.75 15.71
N PHE A 290 0.51 15.90 17.01
CA PHE A 290 -0.41 16.89 17.64
C PHE A 290 -1.91 16.65 17.38
N LYS A 291 -2.31 15.41 17.03
CA LYS A 291 -3.72 14.99 16.89
C LYS A 291 -3.93 13.68 17.64
N ASN A 292 -5.17 13.40 18.00
CA ASN A 292 -5.53 12.09 18.54
C ASN A 292 -5.31 11.00 17.48
N SER A 293 -4.81 9.84 17.90
CA SER A 293 -4.71 8.67 17.04
C SER A 293 -6.10 8.14 16.69
N PHE A 294 -6.22 7.52 15.52
CA PHE A 294 -7.43 6.85 15.09
C PHE A 294 -7.13 5.65 14.20
N ASN A 295 -8.08 4.73 14.11
CA ASN A 295 -7.96 3.56 13.27
C ASN A 295 -8.44 3.84 11.85
N PHE A 296 -7.73 3.33 10.86
CA PHE A 296 -8.16 3.36 9.46
C PHE A 296 -7.84 2.07 8.74
N LEU A 297 -8.55 1.80 7.65
CA LEU A 297 -8.31 0.68 6.76
C LEU A 297 -7.45 1.13 5.58
N PHE A 298 -6.25 0.55 5.44
CA PHE A 298 -5.43 0.78 4.26
C PHE A 298 -6.01 0.05 3.05
N LYS A 299 -6.45 0.81 2.06
CA LYS A 299 -7.07 0.30 0.83
C LYS A 299 -6.09 0.22 -0.35
N GLY A 300 -4.83 0.65 -0.16
CA GLY A 300 -3.83 0.78 -1.21
C GLY A 300 -3.06 -0.51 -1.51
N PHE A 301 -2.19 -0.44 -2.52
CA PHE A 301 -1.29 -1.52 -2.91
C PHE A 301 0.13 -1.24 -2.42
N LEU A 302 0.83 -2.29 -1.97
CA LEU A 302 2.21 -2.20 -1.49
C LEU A 302 3.19 -2.62 -2.58
N TRP A 303 4.17 -1.75 -2.86
CA TRP A 303 5.19 -1.98 -3.88
C TRP A 303 6.56 -1.49 -3.41
N PHE A 304 7.48 -2.41 -3.22
CA PHE A 304 8.83 -2.14 -2.76
C PHE A 304 9.87 -2.54 -3.80
N ASN A 305 10.90 -1.72 -3.98
CA ASN A 305 12.10 -2.10 -4.71
C ASN A 305 13.24 -2.29 -3.71
N CYS A 306 14.05 -3.32 -3.89
CA CYS A 306 15.20 -3.61 -3.04
C CYS A 306 16.31 -4.30 -3.84
N ASN A 307 17.52 -4.24 -3.31
CA ASN A 307 18.62 -5.01 -3.87
C ASN A 307 18.62 -6.46 -3.39
N LYS A 308 18.13 -6.68 -2.18
CA LYS A 308 17.95 -7.99 -1.56
C LYS A 308 16.68 -7.96 -0.71
N LEU A 309 15.91 -9.06 -0.72
CA LEU A 309 14.73 -9.18 0.12
C LEU A 309 15.10 -9.08 1.61
N PRO A 310 14.27 -8.42 2.43
CA PRO A 310 14.51 -8.34 3.87
C PRO A 310 14.40 -9.72 4.49
N ARG A 311 15.10 -9.98 5.57
CA ARG A 311 14.85 -11.15 6.40
C ARG A 311 13.70 -10.87 7.34
N PHE A 312 12.72 -11.77 7.37
CA PHE A 312 11.63 -11.68 8.32
C PHE A 312 11.98 -12.45 9.59
N GLY A 313 11.86 -11.78 10.75
CA GLY A 313 12.04 -12.35 12.08
C GLY A 313 10.70 -12.61 12.76
N GLY A 314 10.73 -13.26 13.91
CA GLY A 314 9.57 -13.48 14.76
C GLY A 314 8.60 -14.54 14.25
N ASP A 315 7.60 -14.15 13.48
CA ASP A 315 6.62 -15.07 12.88
C ASP A 315 7.12 -15.52 11.50
N THR A 316 7.69 -16.73 11.44
CA THR A 316 8.21 -17.34 10.20
C THR A 316 7.16 -18.22 9.50
N GLY A 317 5.89 -18.03 9.80
CA GLY A 317 4.81 -18.82 9.21
C GLY A 317 4.71 -18.62 7.68
N LYS A 318 4.27 -19.67 6.99
CA LYS A 318 4.05 -19.71 5.52
C LYS A 318 3.26 -18.50 4.99
N TRP A 319 2.37 -17.94 5.81
CA TRP A 319 1.54 -16.79 5.48
C TRP A 319 2.32 -15.54 5.07
N VAL A 320 3.55 -15.33 5.57
CA VAL A 320 4.41 -14.19 5.18
C VAL A 320 4.79 -14.32 3.72
N TYR A 321 5.28 -15.51 3.35
CA TYR A 321 5.75 -15.79 1.99
C TYR A 321 4.60 -15.83 0.99
N GLU A 322 3.42 -16.25 1.42
CA GLU A 322 2.21 -16.18 0.58
C GLU A 322 1.76 -14.75 0.26
N ARG A 323 2.13 -13.75 1.09
CA ARG A 323 1.78 -12.34 0.89
C ARG A 323 2.76 -11.57 0.03
N ILE A 324 3.96 -12.05 -0.17
CA ILE A 324 4.97 -11.40 -1.00
C ILE A 324 5.00 -11.96 -2.41
N MET A 325 5.22 -11.07 -3.37
CA MET A 325 5.48 -11.39 -4.77
C MET A 325 6.91 -10.92 -5.10
N PRO A 326 7.93 -11.77 -4.94
CA PRO A 326 9.31 -11.41 -5.21
C PRO A 326 9.62 -11.59 -6.69
N VAL A 327 9.67 -10.50 -7.44
CA VAL A 327 10.09 -10.50 -8.86
C VAL A 327 11.56 -10.13 -8.95
N PHE A 328 12.39 -11.05 -9.38
CA PHE A 328 13.83 -10.85 -9.50
C PHE A 328 14.20 -10.28 -10.87
N CYS A 329 14.79 -9.11 -10.86
CA CYS A 329 15.28 -8.39 -12.03
C CYS A 329 16.79 -8.59 -12.10
N ASN A 330 17.26 -9.60 -12.87
CA ASN A 330 18.66 -9.99 -12.90
C ASN A 330 19.46 -9.34 -14.02
N ASN A 331 18.79 -8.77 -15.02
CA ASN A 331 19.44 -8.18 -16.18
C ASN A 331 19.98 -6.76 -15.84
N VAL A 332 21.28 -6.69 -15.61
CA VAL A 332 21.98 -5.41 -15.33
C VAL A 332 22.29 -4.71 -16.65
N ILE A 333 21.76 -3.52 -16.84
CA ILE A 333 21.93 -2.70 -18.05
C ILE A 333 23.27 -1.99 -17.99
N PRO A 334 24.25 -2.29 -18.91
CA PRO A 334 25.52 -1.57 -18.98
C PRO A 334 25.30 -0.06 -19.18
N LYS A 335 26.25 0.75 -18.68
CA LYS A 335 26.15 2.24 -18.76
C LYS A 335 25.93 2.73 -20.18
N GLU A 336 26.58 2.13 -21.15
CA GLU A 336 26.53 2.49 -22.56
C GLU A 336 25.17 2.22 -23.21
N LYS A 337 24.37 1.34 -22.61
CA LYS A 337 23.00 0.98 -23.04
C LYS A 337 21.91 1.68 -22.24
N GLN A 338 22.27 2.46 -21.21
CA GLN A 338 21.30 3.20 -20.42
C GLN A 338 20.78 4.42 -21.19
N ASP A 339 19.48 4.48 -21.38
CA ASP A 339 18.82 5.61 -22.04
C ASP A 339 18.33 6.62 -20.96
N PRO A 340 18.94 7.81 -20.84
CA PRO A 340 18.51 8.81 -19.86
C PRO A 340 17.10 9.37 -20.17
N MET A 341 16.62 9.23 -21.41
CA MET A 341 15.30 9.69 -21.83
C MET A 341 14.24 8.58 -21.81
N LEU A 342 14.56 7.39 -21.30
CA LEU A 342 13.66 6.25 -21.29
C LEU A 342 12.32 6.58 -20.64
N PHE A 343 12.34 7.24 -19.48
CA PHE A 343 11.14 7.63 -18.75
C PHE A 343 10.24 8.55 -19.59
N ASP A 344 10.82 9.58 -20.22
CA ASP A 344 10.07 10.52 -21.04
C ASP A 344 9.49 9.86 -22.30
N LYS A 345 10.19 8.87 -22.86
CA LYS A 345 9.70 8.06 -23.98
C LYS A 345 8.53 7.20 -23.54
N MET A 346 8.61 6.50 -22.40
CA MET A 346 7.50 5.72 -21.83
C MET A 346 6.28 6.60 -21.50
N LEU A 347 6.48 7.82 -21.04
CA LEU A 347 5.37 8.75 -20.80
C LEU A 347 4.59 9.13 -22.05
N LYS A 348 5.19 9.10 -23.22
CA LYS A 348 4.44 9.29 -24.50
C LYS A 348 3.49 8.13 -24.77
N GLU A 349 3.77 6.95 -24.27
CA GLU A 349 2.98 5.73 -24.39
C GLU A 349 2.02 5.51 -23.19
N LYS A 350 1.93 6.45 -22.24
CA LYS A 350 1.21 6.29 -20.97
C LYS A 350 -0.26 5.86 -21.11
N ASN A 351 -0.95 6.34 -22.14
CA ASN A 351 -2.36 6.01 -22.33
C ASN A 351 -2.53 4.56 -22.78
N THR A 352 -1.63 4.06 -23.63
CA THR A 352 -1.57 2.64 -24.01
C THR A 352 -1.23 1.77 -22.80
N ILE A 353 -0.25 2.18 -22.00
CA ILE A 353 0.14 1.48 -20.76
C ILE A 353 -1.04 1.39 -19.79
N LEU A 354 -1.78 2.49 -19.59
CA LEU A 354 -3.00 2.51 -18.78
C LEU A 354 -4.10 1.61 -19.34
N SER A 355 -4.28 1.59 -20.67
CA SER A 355 -5.24 0.70 -21.34
C SER A 355 -4.92 -0.77 -21.07
N LEU A 356 -3.65 -1.16 -21.21
CA LEU A 356 -3.17 -2.50 -20.91
C LEU A 356 -3.33 -2.85 -19.41
N ALA A 357 -3.00 -1.91 -18.51
CA ALA A 357 -3.16 -2.10 -17.08
C ALA A 357 -4.64 -2.33 -16.69
N ILE A 358 -5.59 -1.62 -17.34
CA ILE A 358 -7.03 -1.84 -17.12
C ILE A 358 -7.46 -3.23 -17.62
N GLN A 359 -6.94 -3.68 -18.77
CA GLN A 359 -7.25 -5.01 -19.30
C GLN A 359 -6.73 -6.10 -18.35
N GLU A 360 -5.51 -5.95 -17.86
CA GLU A 360 -4.93 -6.88 -16.89
C GLU A 360 -5.64 -6.86 -15.54
N LEU A 361 -6.10 -5.70 -15.07
CA LEU A 361 -6.95 -5.58 -13.90
C LEU A 361 -8.25 -6.40 -14.05
N GLN A 362 -8.87 -6.36 -15.22
CA GLN A 362 -10.07 -7.16 -15.49
C GLN A 362 -9.80 -8.67 -15.42
N LYS A 363 -8.60 -9.13 -15.80
CA LYS A 363 -8.19 -10.53 -15.61
C LYS A 363 -8.09 -10.89 -14.12
N VAL A 364 -7.47 -10.02 -13.30
CA VAL A 364 -7.38 -10.20 -11.84
C VAL A 364 -8.78 -10.33 -11.23
N ILE A 365 -9.72 -9.45 -11.60
CA ILE A 365 -11.09 -9.49 -11.10
C ILE A 365 -11.80 -10.80 -11.52
N LYS A 366 -11.67 -11.18 -12.79
CA LYS A 366 -12.24 -12.44 -13.32
C LYS A 366 -11.65 -13.68 -12.63
N ASN A 367 -10.40 -13.61 -12.20
CA ASN A 367 -9.72 -14.65 -11.45
C ASN A 367 -9.92 -14.51 -9.92
N ASN A 368 -11.07 -14.00 -9.48
CA ASN A 368 -11.41 -13.83 -8.07
C ASN A 368 -10.32 -13.07 -7.27
N TYR A 369 -9.78 -12.00 -7.84
CA TYR A 369 -8.72 -11.16 -7.28
C TYR A 369 -7.37 -11.86 -7.06
N HIS A 370 -7.13 -12.98 -7.72
CA HIS A 370 -5.82 -13.62 -7.72
C HIS A 370 -5.01 -13.13 -8.92
N PHE A 371 -3.76 -12.77 -8.63
CA PHE A 371 -2.78 -12.51 -9.67
C PHE A 371 -2.41 -13.80 -10.40
N ILE A 372 -1.95 -13.69 -11.65
CA ILE A 372 -1.21 -14.79 -12.29
C ILE A 372 0.01 -15.14 -11.43
N GLU A 373 0.35 -16.42 -11.36
CA GLU A 373 1.53 -16.89 -10.65
C GLU A 373 2.51 -17.52 -11.64
N PRO A 374 3.45 -16.74 -12.21
CA PRO A 374 4.50 -17.25 -13.08
C PRO A 374 5.28 -18.37 -12.39
N ALA A 375 5.63 -19.42 -13.13
CA ALA A 375 6.43 -20.55 -12.61
C ALA A 375 7.74 -20.07 -11.96
N LYS A 376 8.41 -19.10 -12.60
CA LYS A 376 9.62 -18.46 -12.09
C LYS A 376 9.40 -17.77 -10.74
N LEU A 377 8.26 -17.10 -10.54
CA LEU A 377 7.92 -16.45 -9.26
C LEU A 377 7.72 -17.49 -8.14
N ALA A 378 6.99 -18.57 -8.43
CA ALA A 378 6.71 -19.62 -7.46
C ALA A 378 8.03 -20.30 -7.00
N GLU A 379 8.94 -20.60 -7.93
CA GLU A 379 10.27 -21.14 -7.63
C GLU A 379 11.08 -20.15 -6.76
N GLN A 380 11.16 -18.88 -7.16
CA GLN A 380 11.92 -17.85 -6.44
C GLN A 380 11.36 -17.63 -5.03
N ARG A 381 10.05 -17.67 -4.88
CA ARG A 381 9.40 -17.57 -3.55
C ARG A 381 9.79 -18.76 -2.68
N LEU A 382 9.79 -19.97 -3.23
CA LEU A 382 10.17 -21.16 -2.48
C LEU A 382 11.63 -21.11 -2.04
N ILE A 383 12.55 -20.67 -2.92
CA ILE A 383 13.97 -20.48 -2.57
C ILE A 383 14.10 -19.47 -1.45
N TYR A 384 13.43 -18.32 -1.55
CA TYR A 384 13.45 -17.28 -0.53
C TYR A 384 12.88 -17.76 0.81
N GLU A 385 11.80 -18.52 0.79
CA GLU A 385 11.19 -19.12 1.97
C GLU A 385 12.19 -20.06 2.68
N LYS A 386 12.85 -20.94 1.93
CA LYS A 386 13.90 -21.82 2.44
C LYS A 386 15.06 -21.04 3.04
N GLU A 387 15.62 -20.04 2.34
CA GLU A 387 16.75 -19.23 2.81
C GLU A 387 16.46 -18.50 4.13
N ASN A 388 15.20 -18.17 4.41
CA ASN A 388 14.79 -17.48 5.64
C ASN A 388 14.37 -18.41 6.77
N ASN A 389 14.13 -19.68 6.48
CA ASN A 389 13.70 -20.66 7.46
C ASN A 389 14.86 -21.58 7.86
N THR A 390 15.52 -21.23 8.96
CA THR A 390 16.67 -21.97 9.49
C THR A 390 16.36 -23.42 9.79
N LEU A 391 15.11 -23.77 10.11
CA LEU A 391 14.70 -25.16 10.34
C LEU A 391 14.63 -25.94 9.03
N LEU A 392 14.09 -25.36 7.96
CA LEU A 392 14.05 -26.00 6.66
C LEU A 392 15.46 -26.23 6.12
N ASN A 393 16.34 -25.23 6.23
CA ASN A 393 17.74 -25.38 5.84
C ASN A 393 18.43 -26.49 6.63
N PHE A 394 18.24 -26.52 7.95
CA PHE A 394 18.76 -27.60 8.78
C PHE A 394 18.26 -28.98 8.32
N ILE A 395 16.95 -29.09 8.02
CA ILE A 395 16.39 -30.37 7.57
C ILE A 395 16.95 -30.75 6.20
N GLU A 396 17.06 -29.81 5.27
CA GLU A 396 17.59 -30.07 3.91
C GLU A 396 19.10 -30.43 3.93
N GLU A 397 19.89 -29.76 4.76
CA GLU A 397 21.34 -29.96 4.82
C GLU A 397 21.76 -31.11 5.74
N CYS A 398 21.02 -31.31 6.84
CA CYS A 398 21.44 -32.19 7.92
C CYS A 398 20.57 -33.42 8.11
N CYS A 399 19.42 -33.52 7.44
CA CYS A 399 18.46 -34.57 7.67
C CYS A 399 18.10 -35.34 6.38
N TYR A 400 17.85 -36.60 6.56
CA TYR A 400 17.19 -37.45 5.57
C TYR A 400 15.69 -37.47 5.92
N VAL A 401 14.84 -37.12 4.96
CA VAL A 401 13.37 -37.15 5.07
C VAL A 401 12.84 -38.17 4.08
N LYS A 402 12.06 -39.15 4.51
CA LYS A 402 11.56 -40.23 3.67
C LYS A 402 10.07 -40.16 3.40
N ASP A 403 9.68 -40.65 2.20
CA ASP A 403 8.29 -40.84 1.78
C ASP A 403 7.58 -41.96 2.56
N ASP A 404 6.26 -42.08 2.42
CA ASP A 404 5.32 -42.91 3.18
C ASP A 404 5.62 -44.44 3.24
N THR A 405 6.61 -44.89 2.51
CA THR A 405 6.88 -46.33 2.32
C THR A 405 7.65 -47.04 3.47
N MET A 406 8.16 -46.23 4.46
CA MET A 406 8.88 -46.83 5.60
C MET A 406 8.47 -46.20 6.93
N PRO A 407 7.41 -46.67 7.60
CA PRO A 407 6.89 -46.09 8.82
C PRO A 407 7.78 -46.26 10.06
N SER A 408 8.89 -46.99 9.97
CA SER A 408 9.78 -47.31 11.12
C SER A 408 10.86 -46.26 11.41
N LEU A 409 11.13 -45.33 10.48
CA LEU A 409 12.16 -44.30 10.70
C LEU A 409 11.69 -43.26 11.69
N ARG A 410 12.42 -43.09 12.77
CA ARG A 410 12.12 -42.10 13.81
C ARG A 410 13.37 -41.62 14.50
N LEU A 411 13.44 -40.30 14.72
CA LEU A 411 14.50 -39.64 15.46
C LEU A 411 13.95 -39.17 16.80
N ARG A 412 14.71 -39.31 17.89
CA ARG A 412 14.30 -38.72 19.19
C ARG A 412 14.21 -37.21 19.05
N ARG A 413 13.10 -36.63 19.52
CA ARG A 413 12.89 -35.17 19.49
C ARG A 413 14.02 -34.40 20.21
N SER A 414 14.56 -34.94 21.29
CA SER A 414 15.67 -34.32 22.01
C SER A 414 16.93 -34.24 21.16
N VAL A 415 17.24 -35.32 20.42
CA VAL A 415 18.41 -35.41 19.53
C VAL A 415 18.25 -34.43 18.36
N PHE A 416 17.08 -34.38 17.74
CA PHE A 416 16.80 -33.43 16.67
C PHE A 416 16.96 -31.99 17.16
N LYS A 417 16.41 -31.67 18.34
CA LYS A 417 16.52 -30.35 18.92
C LYS A 417 17.96 -29.98 19.26
N GLU A 418 18.73 -30.90 19.81
CA GLU A 418 20.15 -30.69 20.11
C GLU A 418 20.94 -30.41 18.83
N ALA A 419 20.72 -31.20 17.79
CA ALA A 419 21.37 -31.02 16.49
C ALA A 419 21.02 -29.67 15.88
N TYR A 420 19.74 -29.29 15.92
CA TYR A 420 19.28 -27.98 15.42
C TYR A 420 19.88 -26.81 16.21
N ASP A 421 19.92 -26.90 17.55
CA ASP A 421 20.54 -25.86 18.39
C ASP A 421 22.03 -25.69 18.09
N LYS A 422 22.77 -26.81 17.83
CA LYS A 422 24.18 -26.78 17.42
C LYS A 422 24.34 -26.18 16.01
N TYR A 423 23.51 -26.60 15.06
CA TYR A 423 23.49 -26.06 13.71
C TYR A 423 23.29 -24.54 13.69
N ILE A 424 22.32 -24.02 14.45
CA ILE A 424 22.08 -22.58 14.57
C ILE A 424 23.29 -21.87 15.17
N LYS A 425 23.92 -22.47 16.18
CA LYS A 425 25.11 -21.88 16.80
C LYS A 425 26.27 -21.77 15.84
N MET A 426 26.48 -22.79 14.98
CA MET A 426 27.57 -22.83 14.01
C MET A 426 27.29 -21.93 12.81
N ASN A 427 26.10 -22.05 12.21
CA ASN A 427 25.82 -21.45 10.91
C ASN A 427 25.08 -20.10 10.99
N CYS A 428 24.40 -19.82 12.12
CA CYS A 428 23.54 -18.65 12.28
C CYS A 428 23.92 -17.75 13.46
N ASN A 429 25.12 -17.91 14.04
CA ASN A 429 25.55 -17.18 15.25
C ASN A 429 24.53 -17.26 16.40
N GLY A 430 23.85 -18.38 16.57
CA GLY A 430 22.80 -18.59 17.57
C GLY A 430 21.46 -17.89 17.26
N ARG A 431 21.33 -17.25 16.09
CA ARG A 431 20.07 -16.64 15.66
C ARG A 431 19.18 -17.70 15.00
N GLY A 432 17.87 -17.67 15.27
CA GLY A 432 16.92 -18.66 14.73
C GLY A 432 16.48 -19.72 15.74
N LYS A 433 16.74 -19.52 17.04
CA LYS A 433 16.16 -20.39 18.08
C LYS A 433 14.64 -20.37 17.96
N ILE A 434 14.07 -21.56 17.87
CA ILE A 434 12.62 -21.76 17.84
C ILE A 434 12.17 -22.55 19.06
N THR A 435 10.96 -22.31 19.50
CA THR A 435 10.36 -23.11 20.59
C THR A 435 9.99 -24.51 20.08
N THR A 436 9.78 -25.43 20.99
CA THR A 436 9.30 -26.77 20.62
C THR A 436 7.93 -26.74 19.95
N LEU A 437 7.11 -25.73 20.30
CA LEU A 437 5.79 -25.54 19.71
C LEU A 437 5.91 -25.03 18.27
N ASP A 438 6.77 -24.04 18.03
CA ASP A 438 7.02 -23.49 16.70
C ASP A 438 7.63 -24.56 15.76
N MET A 439 8.59 -25.34 16.27
CA MET A 439 9.18 -26.48 15.56
C MET A 439 8.10 -27.48 15.15
N LYS A 440 7.16 -27.81 16.05
CA LYS A 440 6.05 -28.71 15.71
C LYS A 440 5.14 -28.11 14.64
N SER A 441 4.82 -26.83 14.75
CA SER A 441 3.99 -26.11 13.78
C SER A 441 4.64 -26.09 12.40
N LEU A 442 5.94 -25.78 12.31
CA LEU A 442 6.68 -25.77 11.05
C LEU A 442 6.76 -27.15 10.41
N LEU A 443 7.08 -28.19 11.20
CA LEU A 443 7.13 -29.56 10.69
C LEU A 443 5.79 -30.05 10.16
N LEU A 444 4.70 -29.71 10.85
CA LEU A 444 3.36 -30.02 10.39
C LEU A 444 3.03 -29.28 9.08
N THR A 445 3.46 -28.03 8.96
CA THR A 445 3.17 -27.20 7.79
C THR A 445 3.92 -27.66 6.53
N TYR A 446 5.20 -28.07 6.66
CA TYR A 446 6.05 -28.35 5.50
C TYR A 446 6.20 -29.83 5.20
N TYR A 447 6.02 -30.70 6.19
CA TYR A 447 6.26 -32.15 6.05
C TYR A 447 5.05 -32.98 6.43
N ASP A 448 3.93 -32.35 6.78
CA ASP A 448 2.70 -33.01 7.27
C ASP A 448 2.97 -33.99 8.43
N GLU A 449 3.98 -33.68 9.26
CA GLU A 449 4.50 -34.58 10.27
C GLU A 449 4.32 -34.08 11.69
N THR A 450 4.05 -35.04 12.58
CA THR A 450 3.87 -34.79 14.01
C THR A 450 4.80 -35.67 14.82
N TYR A 451 4.93 -35.30 16.11
CA TYR A 451 5.58 -36.13 17.08
C TYR A 451 4.74 -37.34 17.44
N ILE A 452 5.41 -38.50 17.61
CA ILE A 452 4.81 -39.67 18.24
C ILE A 452 5.45 -39.94 19.59
N LYS A 453 4.68 -40.48 20.53
CA LYS A 453 5.16 -40.90 21.86
C LYS A 453 5.21 -42.43 21.90
N SER A 454 6.38 -42.98 22.21
CA SER A 454 6.57 -44.41 22.37
C SER A 454 7.44 -44.66 23.61
N ASN A 455 6.98 -45.49 24.52
CA ASN A 455 7.67 -45.81 25.78
C ASN A 455 8.11 -44.56 26.58
N GLY A 456 7.24 -43.57 26.66
CA GLY A 456 7.51 -42.30 27.38
C GLY A 456 8.39 -41.28 26.61
N ILE A 457 8.98 -41.65 25.49
CA ILE A 457 9.89 -40.83 24.70
C ILE A 457 9.16 -40.26 23.49
N TRP A 458 9.42 -38.99 23.17
CA TRP A 458 8.90 -38.33 21.97
C TRP A 458 9.85 -38.49 20.81
N TYR A 459 9.31 -38.87 19.66
CA TYR A 459 10.04 -39.05 18.41
C TYR A 459 9.42 -38.24 17.30
N MET A 460 10.24 -37.83 16.33
CA MET A 460 9.86 -37.34 15.02
C MET A 460 9.82 -38.48 14.04
N LYS A 461 8.75 -38.59 13.27
CA LYS A 461 8.61 -39.63 12.26
C LYS A 461 9.37 -39.24 11.00
N ARG A 462 9.79 -40.24 10.23
CA ARG A 462 10.32 -40.11 8.86
C ARG A 462 11.53 -39.19 8.71
N ILE A 463 12.13 -38.69 9.78
CA ILE A 463 13.32 -37.86 9.78
C ILE A 463 14.45 -38.55 10.50
N LEU A 464 15.64 -38.54 9.89
CA LEU A 464 16.91 -39.00 10.49
C LEU A 464 17.97 -37.93 10.24
N LEU A 465 18.95 -37.83 11.14
CA LEU A 465 20.15 -37.01 10.87
C LEU A 465 21.09 -37.76 9.91
N LEU A 466 21.62 -37.08 8.91
CA LEU A 466 22.64 -37.61 8.03
C LEU A 466 23.91 -38.00 8.84
N PRO A 467 24.66 -39.06 8.46
CA PRO A 467 25.88 -39.43 9.16
C PRO A 467 26.91 -38.32 9.21
N GLU A 468 27.12 -37.59 8.11
CA GLU A 468 28.03 -36.46 8.00
C GLU A 468 27.63 -35.33 8.94
N ALA A 469 26.34 -35.00 8.99
CA ALA A 469 25.81 -33.98 9.88
C ALA A 469 25.92 -34.34 11.36
N LYS A 470 25.81 -35.64 11.71
CA LYS A 470 26.05 -36.13 13.08
C LYS A 470 27.50 -35.89 13.51
N GLU A 471 28.45 -36.19 12.62
CA GLU A 471 29.87 -35.97 12.87
C GLU A 471 30.19 -34.47 13.03
N GLU A 472 29.74 -33.66 12.08
CA GLU A 472 29.98 -32.22 12.07
C GLU A 472 29.38 -31.53 13.29
N LEU A 473 28.15 -31.86 13.67
CA LEU A 473 27.44 -31.30 14.80
C LEU A 473 27.83 -31.96 16.14
N GLY A 474 28.68 -32.99 16.15
CA GLY A 474 29.08 -33.72 17.33
C GLY A 474 27.88 -34.33 18.07
N ILE A 475 26.96 -34.95 17.34
CA ILE A 475 25.76 -35.60 17.87
C ILE A 475 26.03 -37.10 18.04
N TYR A 476 25.90 -37.59 19.24
CA TYR A 476 26.04 -38.98 19.56
C TYR A 476 24.68 -39.65 19.72
N GLU A 477 24.40 -40.66 18.91
CA GLU A 477 23.17 -41.45 18.97
C GLU A 477 23.52 -42.95 19.16
N PRO A 478 23.03 -43.61 20.20
CA PRO A 478 23.50 -44.97 20.54
C PRO A 478 23.02 -46.09 19.61
N ASN A 479 22.28 -45.79 18.52
CA ASN A 479 21.78 -46.82 17.58
C ASN A 479 22.16 -46.51 16.14
N GLU A 480 23.40 -46.85 15.73
CA GLU A 480 23.92 -46.64 14.38
C GLU A 480 23.44 -47.65 13.32
N ASN A 481 22.70 -48.70 13.72
CA ASN A 481 22.33 -49.78 12.77
C ASN A 481 21.18 -49.43 11.78
N ILE A 482 20.58 -48.24 11.91
CA ILE A 482 19.45 -47.86 11.06
C ILE A 482 19.88 -47.57 9.61
N TRP A 483 21.11 -47.04 9.41
CA TRP A 483 21.65 -46.72 8.08
C TRP A 483 22.08 -47.94 7.25
N LYS A 484 22.24 -49.10 7.87
CA LYS A 484 22.60 -50.35 7.15
C LYS A 484 21.43 -50.95 6.37
N ASN A 485 20.20 -50.47 6.59
CA ASN A 485 18.96 -50.97 6.00
C ASN A 485 18.25 -49.93 5.10
N ILE A 486 18.88 -48.81 4.84
CA ILE A 486 18.48 -47.78 3.90
C ILE A 486 19.43 -47.75 2.72
#